data_de06a7b6f31cd0454db85746b4d16943
#
_entry.id   de06a7b6f31cd0454db85746b4d16943
#
_cell.length_a   1.000
_cell.length_b   1.000
_cell.length_c   1.000
_cell.angle_alpha   90.00
_cell.angle_beta   90.00
_cell.angle_gamma   90.00
#
_symmetry.space_group_name_H-M   'P 1'
#
loop_
_entity.id
_entity.type
_entity.pdbx_description
1 polymer ?
#
loop_
_entity_poly.entity_id
_entity_poly.type
_entity_poly.pdbx_seq_one_letter_code
_entity_poly.pdbx_strand_id
1 'polypeptide(L)'
;MTSELLAARIARHSDSPEAAVVDATGEISYREFWGRVERTAGSLAGTSRIAVLPTSDIGSLVIVVAAMRAGVSVVLLHRHLLAREFADAMAVCRPSLIVAHPRQHGRLHGWGAGNVVAPGDLALGPTEIIAMPTPKSELLVGVTSGTTGPPKLFVRNQASWAATLDRSDALFDLGPGDRVSAPGTLDHTHFLYGALHGLTRGATVDLREPTAALEDAATHLYSVPTIAWDIARSGVRSASVREVLSSAARWAESGRAALAAVLPNAGLTHFYGASELSFVSYDRSERDGAEISGQVFDGVEIEIRDELLYVRSDMLFDGYLSRVGDHTTLTNGPDNYGWMTVGDRGRVDDGRLTLRGRGSETIVRAGLTVELTPIEAALLAVPGVLEAGVVGLPHDRTGEEPAAGVVVAQNDPISVARIRRHLRTVLPGPSLPVVLAVVDSLPRTPRGKLDRQALAATLATVRTVGSPDAPVTTNQTVSAPPS
;
A
#
# COMPACT_ATOMS: atom_id res chain seq x y z
N MET A 1 -9.58 -18.19 20.38
CA MET A 1 -9.83 -17.02 21.25
C MET A 1 -10.11 -15.85 20.33
N THR A 2 -11.14 -15.05 20.57
CA THR A 2 -11.39 -13.84 19.76
C THR A 2 -10.33 -12.81 20.12
N SER A 3 -9.61 -12.31 19.10
CA SER A 3 -8.60 -11.27 19.29
C SER A 3 -9.21 -10.01 19.90
N GLU A 4 -8.49 -9.39 20.81
CA GLU A 4 -8.92 -8.11 21.39
C GLU A 4 -8.91 -7.02 20.32
N LEU A 5 -9.94 -6.17 20.29
CA LEU A 5 -10.13 -5.14 19.29
C LEU A 5 -9.11 -3.99 19.44
N LEU A 6 -8.80 -3.30 18.34
CA LEU A 6 -7.73 -2.31 18.27
C LEU A 6 -7.85 -1.20 19.32
N ALA A 7 -9.03 -0.59 19.44
CA ALA A 7 -9.24 0.49 20.39
C ALA A 7 -9.00 0.04 21.85
N ALA A 8 -9.37 -1.20 22.20
CA ALA A 8 -9.11 -1.75 23.53
C ALA A 8 -7.61 -1.97 23.79
N ARG A 9 -6.85 -2.42 22.77
CA ARG A 9 -5.39 -2.54 22.88
C ARG A 9 -4.72 -1.19 23.13
N ILE A 10 -5.14 -0.14 22.40
CA ILE A 10 -4.62 1.22 22.59
C ILE A 10 -4.99 1.76 23.98
N ALA A 11 -6.22 1.47 24.47
CA ALA A 11 -6.69 1.91 25.77
C ALA A 11 -5.83 1.40 26.95
N ARG A 12 -5.12 0.28 26.80
CA ARG A 12 -4.19 -0.24 27.82
C ARG A 12 -3.06 0.74 28.15
N HIS A 13 -2.76 1.66 27.23
CA HIS A 13 -1.71 2.66 27.38
C HIS A 13 -2.26 4.04 27.78
N SER A 14 -3.58 4.18 27.98
CA SER A 14 -4.28 5.46 28.22
C SER A 14 -3.75 6.31 29.37
N ASP A 15 -3.15 5.70 30.39
CA ASP A 15 -2.60 6.40 31.53
C ASP A 15 -1.10 6.77 31.38
N SER A 16 -0.46 6.32 30.30
CA SER A 16 0.96 6.57 30.07
C SER A 16 1.23 8.06 29.77
N PRO A 17 2.24 8.64 30.42
CA PRO A 17 2.73 9.98 30.10
C PRO A 17 3.65 10.00 28.86
N GLU A 18 4.05 8.82 28.35
CA GLU A 18 4.93 8.71 27.20
C GLU A 18 4.26 9.23 25.92
N ALA A 19 5.06 9.69 24.96
CA ALA A 19 4.58 10.17 23.69
C ALA A 19 3.86 9.07 22.93
N ALA A 20 2.62 9.33 22.52
CA ALA A 20 1.84 8.42 21.66
C ALA A 20 2.04 8.73 20.18
N VAL A 21 1.94 10.02 19.82
CA VAL A 21 2.02 10.46 18.42
C VAL A 21 2.83 11.74 18.32
N VAL A 22 3.68 11.78 17.29
CA VAL A 22 4.46 12.96 16.90
C VAL A 22 4.09 13.32 15.45
N ASP A 23 3.79 14.59 15.19
CA ASP A 23 3.58 15.13 13.85
C ASP A 23 4.37 16.43 13.64
N ALA A 24 4.14 17.13 12.54
CA ALA A 24 4.81 18.39 12.22
C ALA A 24 4.46 19.54 13.19
N THR A 25 3.42 19.41 14.02
CA THR A 25 2.97 20.42 14.97
C THR A 25 3.46 20.17 16.39
N GLY A 26 3.98 19.00 16.69
CA GLY A 26 4.48 18.60 18.00
C GLY A 26 4.14 17.16 18.37
N GLU A 27 4.11 16.89 19.66
CA GLU A 27 3.82 15.56 20.19
C GLU A 27 2.72 15.61 21.25
N ILE A 28 2.02 14.48 21.43
CA ILE A 28 1.07 14.29 22.53
C ILE A 28 1.32 12.95 23.22
N SER A 29 1.06 12.92 24.54
CA SER A 29 1.15 11.70 25.32
C SER A 29 -0.01 10.73 25.04
N TYR A 30 0.13 9.45 25.42
CA TYR A 30 -0.96 8.47 25.38
C TYR A 30 -2.18 8.94 26.17
N ARG A 31 -1.96 9.53 27.35
CA ARG A 31 -3.05 10.07 28.17
C ARG A 31 -3.82 11.16 27.44
N GLU A 32 -3.12 12.08 26.79
CA GLU A 32 -3.77 13.14 26.03
C GLU A 32 -4.44 12.62 24.76
N PHE A 33 -3.75 11.75 24.02
CA PHE A 33 -4.28 11.10 22.83
C PHE A 33 -5.58 10.35 23.14
N TRP A 34 -5.58 9.48 24.16
CA TRP A 34 -6.76 8.72 24.53
C TRP A 34 -7.88 9.62 25.05
N GLY A 35 -7.58 10.66 25.80
CA GLY A 35 -8.56 11.65 26.21
C GLY A 35 -9.23 12.36 25.02
N ARG A 36 -8.48 12.65 23.95
CA ARG A 36 -9.07 13.18 22.71
C ARG A 36 -9.91 12.12 21.99
N VAL A 37 -9.45 10.87 21.93
CA VAL A 37 -10.19 9.73 21.34
C VAL A 37 -11.54 9.55 22.00
N GLU A 38 -11.63 9.51 23.34
CA GLU A 38 -12.88 9.31 24.07
C GLU A 38 -13.88 10.46 23.81
N ARG A 39 -13.42 11.73 23.86
CA ARG A 39 -14.29 12.87 23.56
C ARG A 39 -14.81 12.86 22.12
N THR A 40 -13.93 12.55 21.17
CA THR A 40 -14.30 12.46 19.75
C THR A 40 -15.25 11.29 19.51
N ALA A 41 -15.02 10.13 20.14
CA ALA A 41 -15.90 8.97 20.05
C ALA A 41 -17.30 9.29 20.58
N GLY A 42 -17.42 10.05 21.68
CA GLY A 42 -18.70 10.56 22.18
C GLY A 42 -19.45 11.42 21.16
N SER A 43 -18.73 12.30 20.45
CA SER A 43 -19.31 13.14 19.39
C SER A 43 -19.80 12.33 18.15
N LEU A 44 -19.34 11.10 17.98
CA LEU A 44 -19.74 10.20 16.91
C LEU A 44 -20.89 9.26 17.32
N ALA A 45 -21.39 9.33 18.55
CA ALA A 45 -22.46 8.47 19.05
C ALA A 45 -23.70 8.55 18.14
N GLY A 46 -24.30 7.38 17.85
CA GLY A 46 -25.45 7.28 16.95
C GLY A 46 -25.13 7.38 15.46
N THR A 47 -23.87 7.60 15.09
CA THR A 47 -23.40 7.61 13.69
C THR A 47 -23.00 6.20 13.27
N SER A 48 -23.40 5.78 12.08
CA SER A 48 -23.02 4.46 11.55
C SER A 48 -21.73 4.51 10.73
N ARG A 49 -21.53 5.60 9.96
CA ARG A 49 -20.43 5.73 9.03
C ARG A 49 -20.03 7.19 8.83
N ILE A 50 -18.73 7.48 8.85
CA ILE A 50 -18.15 8.79 8.50
C ILE A 50 -17.20 8.63 7.33
N ALA A 51 -17.02 9.67 6.52
CA ALA A 51 -15.94 9.73 5.55
C ALA A 51 -14.80 10.56 6.14
N VAL A 52 -13.56 10.11 5.97
CA VAL A 52 -12.37 10.80 6.44
C VAL A 52 -11.41 11.00 5.28
N LEU A 53 -11.02 12.24 5.03
CA LEU A 53 -9.88 12.58 4.17
C LEU A 53 -8.69 12.93 5.07
N PRO A 54 -7.91 11.92 5.49
CA PRO A 54 -6.88 12.12 6.50
C PRO A 54 -5.64 12.79 5.92
N THR A 55 -4.94 13.48 6.79
CA THR A 55 -3.56 13.94 6.62
C THR A 55 -2.65 13.19 7.58
N SER A 56 -1.32 13.34 7.45
CA SER A 56 -0.36 12.71 8.38
C SER A 56 -0.25 13.55 9.65
N ASP A 57 -1.33 13.61 10.43
CA ASP A 57 -1.40 14.41 11.65
C ASP A 57 -2.15 13.71 12.79
N ILE A 58 -1.91 14.20 13.99
CA ILE A 58 -2.52 13.72 15.25
C ILE A 58 -4.05 13.75 15.15
N GLY A 59 -4.62 14.82 14.60
CA GLY A 59 -6.08 14.99 14.50
C GLY A 59 -6.73 13.90 13.65
N SER A 60 -6.16 13.59 12.49
CA SER A 60 -6.63 12.52 11.61
C SER A 60 -6.57 11.14 12.29
N LEU A 61 -5.48 10.86 13.01
CA LEU A 61 -5.33 9.58 13.71
C LEU A 61 -6.31 9.46 14.90
N VAL A 62 -6.53 10.55 15.65
CA VAL A 62 -7.56 10.61 16.71
C VAL A 62 -8.94 10.27 16.14
N ILE A 63 -9.34 10.85 15.00
CA ILE A 63 -10.64 10.59 14.37
C ILE A 63 -10.80 9.11 14.01
N VAL A 64 -9.78 8.51 13.39
CA VAL A 64 -9.83 7.11 12.99
C VAL A 64 -9.96 6.19 14.21
N VAL A 65 -9.15 6.41 15.25
CA VAL A 65 -9.21 5.59 16.48
C VAL A 65 -10.51 5.83 17.26
N ALA A 66 -11.02 7.06 17.29
CA ALA A 66 -12.31 7.38 17.91
C ALA A 66 -13.49 6.70 17.20
N ALA A 67 -13.49 6.67 15.87
CA ALA A 67 -14.47 5.93 15.10
C ALA A 67 -14.40 4.41 15.40
N MET A 68 -13.19 3.83 15.45
CA MET A 68 -12.98 2.43 15.84
C MET A 68 -13.53 2.16 17.26
N ARG A 69 -13.28 3.06 18.20
CA ARG A 69 -13.75 2.98 19.59
C ARG A 69 -15.27 3.04 19.69
N ALA A 70 -15.91 3.88 18.88
CA ALA A 70 -17.35 4.06 18.83
C ALA A 70 -18.10 3.02 17.98
N GLY A 71 -17.39 2.11 17.29
CA GLY A 71 -18.00 1.16 16.36
C GLY A 71 -18.54 1.83 15.09
N VAL A 72 -18.03 3.02 14.75
CA VAL A 72 -18.36 3.79 13.56
C VAL A 72 -17.42 3.43 12.43
N SER A 73 -17.95 3.12 11.26
CA SER A 73 -17.13 2.80 10.09
C SER A 73 -16.50 4.04 9.47
N VAL A 74 -15.23 3.92 9.09
CA VAL A 74 -14.46 4.97 8.40
C VAL A 74 -14.40 4.71 6.91
N VAL A 75 -15.02 5.56 6.10
CA VAL A 75 -14.77 5.61 4.65
C VAL A 75 -13.48 6.39 4.42
N LEU A 76 -12.40 5.67 4.13
CA LEU A 76 -11.07 6.25 4.00
C LEU A 76 -10.90 6.84 2.59
N LEU A 77 -11.05 8.16 2.49
CA LEU A 77 -10.90 8.89 1.23
C LEU A 77 -9.43 9.12 0.92
N HIS A 78 -9.08 8.99 -0.35
CA HIS A 78 -7.72 9.22 -0.83
C HIS A 78 -7.56 10.66 -1.34
N ARG A 79 -6.45 11.32 -1.00
CA ARG A 79 -6.14 12.72 -1.40
C ARG A 79 -6.15 12.96 -2.92
N HIS A 80 -5.90 11.92 -3.71
CA HIS A 80 -5.88 11.98 -5.18
C HIS A 80 -7.19 11.52 -5.82
N LEU A 81 -8.28 11.35 -5.04
CA LEU A 81 -9.59 11.07 -5.62
C LEU A 81 -10.00 12.19 -6.58
N LEU A 82 -10.61 11.80 -7.68
CA LEU A 82 -11.28 12.71 -8.59
C LEU A 82 -12.69 13.03 -8.08
N ALA A 83 -13.24 14.17 -8.50
CA ALA A 83 -14.61 14.57 -8.12
C ALA A 83 -15.66 13.48 -8.41
N ARG A 84 -15.54 12.78 -9.54
CA ARG A 84 -16.43 11.67 -9.91
C ARG A 84 -16.29 10.48 -8.95
N GLU A 85 -15.07 10.06 -8.67
CA GLU A 85 -14.82 8.94 -7.74
C GLU A 85 -15.32 9.25 -6.33
N PHE A 86 -15.15 10.51 -5.90
CA PHE A 86 -15.70 11.00 -4.65
C PHE A 86 -17.23 10.90 -4.66
N ALA A 87 -17.92 11.39 -5.71
CA ALA A 87 -19.37 11.34 -5.81
C ALA A 87 -19.88 9.88 -5.80
N ASP A 88 -19.22 8.98 -6.54
CA ASP A 88 -19.55 7.55 -6.57
C ASP A 88 -19.41 6.91 -5.18
N ALA A 89 -18.31 7.19 -4.47
CA ALA A 89 -18.10 6.69 -3.11
C ALA A 89 -19.15 7.22 -2.13
N MET A 90 -19.48 8.52 -2.19
CA MET A 90 -20.51 9.13 -1.32
C MET A 90 -21.89 8.56 -1.60
N ALA A 91 -22.24 8.33 -2.87
CA ALA A 91 -23.52 7.75 -3.26
C ALA A 91 -23.71 6.32 -2.73
N VAL A 92 -22.63 5.54 -2.63
CA VAL A 92 -22.65 4.18 -2.09
C VAL A 92 -22.55 4.18 -0.57
N CYS A 93 -21.57 4.86 0.00
CA CYS A 93 -21.25 4.79 1.44
C CYS A 93 -22.22 5.57 2.31
N ARG A 94 -22.82 6.67 1.81
CA ARG A 94 -23.75 7.56 2.53
C ARG A 94 -23.27 7.92 3.95
N PRO A 95 -22.06 8.48 4.11
CA PRO A 95 -21.58 8.86 5.44
C PRO A 95 -22.44 10.01 6.00
N SER A 96 -22.60 10.04 7.32
CA SER A 96 -23.34 11.08 8.03
C SER A 96 -22.66 12.44 7.97
N LEU A 97 -21.30 12.41 7.90
CA LEU A 97 -20.46 13.60 7.80
C LEU A 97 -19.12 13.25 7.13
N ILE A 98 -18.41 14.27 6.70
CA ILE A 98 -17.07 14.17 6.13
C ILE A 98 -16.11 14.92 7.05
N VAL A 99 -15.05 14.25 7.48
CA VAL A 99 -14.00 14.86 8.30
C VAL A 99 -12.78 15.11 7.43
N ALA A 100 -12.34 16.35 7.36
CA ALA A 100 -11.17 16.74 6.59
C ALA A 100 -10.47 17.96 7.19
N HIS A 101 -9.17 18.10 6.93
CA HIS A 101 -8.44 19.31 7.32
C HIS A 101 -9.06 20.55 6.62
N PRO A 102 -9.17 21.74 7.27
CA PRO A 102 -9.81 22.94 6.71
C PRO A 102 -9.32 23.34 5.31
N ARG A 103 -8.04 23.09 5.00
CA ARG A 103 -7.47 23.36 3.66
C ARG A 103 -8.16 22.56 2.54
N GLN A 104 -8.84 21.44 2.85
CA GLN A 104 -9.54 20.58 1.90
C GLN A 104 -11.02 20.95 1.75
N HIS A 105 -11.60 21.75 2.65
CA HIS A 105 -13.03 22.06 2.67
C HIS A 105 -13.48 22.68 1.35
N GLY A 106 -12.74 23.68 0.83
CA GLY A 106 -13.09 24.32 -0.46
C GLY A 106 -13.16 23.34 -1.63
N ARG A 107 -12.21 22.39 -1.70
CA ARG A 107 -12.19 21.32 -2.70
C ARG A 107 -13.42 20.39 -2.56
N LEU A 108 -13.67 19.94 -1.35
CA LEU A 108 -14.77 19.01 -1.07
C LEU A 108 -16.15 19.67 -1.33
N HIS A 109 -16.34 20.93 -0.93
CA HIS A 109 -17.56 21.68 -1.27
C HIS A 109 -17.70 21.88 -2.79
N GLY A 110 -16.61 22.14 -3.50
CA GLY A 110 -16.61 22.20 -4.97
C GLY A 110 -17.00 20.89 -5.63
N TRP A 111 -16.88 19.75 -4.93
CA TRP A 111 -17.35 18.45 -5.37
C TRP A 111 -18.77 18.11 -4.91
N GLY A 112 -19.47 19.05 -4.28
CA GLY A 112 -20.84 18.85 -3.78
C GLY A 112 -20.92 18.18 -2.41
N ALA A 113 -19.81 18.15 -1.65
CA ALA A 113 -19.85 17.66 -0.28
C ALA A 113 -20.73 18.56 0.59
N GLY A 114 -21.64 17.96 1.36
CA GLY A 114 -22.53 18.66 2.27
C GLY A 114 -21.88 18.99 3.61
N ASN A 115 -22.02 18.09 4.58
CA ASN A 115 -21.53 18.27 5.94
C ASN A 115 -20.04 17.94 6.06
N VAL A 116 -19.15 18.94 5.92
CA VAL A 116 -17.71 18.83 6.07
C VAL A 116 -17.28 19.55 7.35
N VAL A 117 -16.60 18.83 8.23
CA VAL A 117 -16.11 19.34 9.54
C VAL A 117 -14.60 19.14 9.69
N ALA A 118 -13.96 19.98 10.48
CA ALA A 118 -12.56 19.76 10.84
C ALA A 118 -12.43 18.73 11.97
N PRO A 119 -11.30 17.99 12.07
CA PRO A 119 -11.06 17.07 13.18
C PRO A 119 -11.26 17.68 14.55
N GLY A 120 -10.82 18.94 14.74
CA GLY A 120 -10.94 19.68 16.02
C GLY A 120 -12.39 19.99 16.43
N ASP A 121 -13.31 20.10 15.49
CA ASP A 121 -14.72 20.44 15.76
C ASP A 121 -15.44 19.29 16.44
N LEU A 122 -15.06 18.03 16.15
CA LEU A 122 -15.68 16.85 16.75
C LEU A 122 -15.27 16.63 18.21
N ALA A 123 -14.12 17.11 18.62
CA ALA A 123 -13.65 17.01 20.00
C ALA A 123 -14.43 17.88 21.01
N LEU A 124 -15.31 18.75 20.52
CA LEU A 124 -16.13 19.67 21.32
C LEU A 124 -17.54 19.13 21.63
N GLY A 125 -17.90 17.97 21.11
CA GLY A 125 -19.21 17.37 21.33
C GLY A 125 -19.42 16.82 22.75
N PRO A 126 -20.68 16.60 23.17
CA PRO A 126 -20.98 15.97 24.44
C PRO A 126 -20.47 14.53 24.48
N THR A 127 -19.99 14.07 25.64
CA THR A 127 -19.60 12.69 25.84
C THR A 127 -20.86 11.87 26.17
N GLU A 128 -21.34 11.07 25.24
CA GLU A 128 -22.45 10.14 25.44
C GLU A 128 -21.92 8.73 25.75
N ILE A 129 -22.79 7.87 26.29
CA ILE A 129 -22.48 6.45 26.47
C ILE A 129 -22.37 5.81 25.09
N ILE A 130 -21.22 5.27 24.78
CA ILE A 130 -20.91 4.66 23.50
C ILE A 130 -21.09 3.15 23.59
N ALA A 131 -21.86 2.57 22.67
CA ALA A 131 -21.92 1.14 22.51
C ALA A 131 -20.53 0.59 22.09
N MET A 132 -20.11 -0.50 22.72
CA MET A 132 -18.84 -1.12 22.32
C MET A 132 -18.98 -1.80 20.96
N PRO A 133 -17.97 -1.67 20.07
CA PRO A 133 -17.97 -2.39 18.81
C PRO A 133 -17.90 -3.91 19.05
N THR A 134 -18.46 -4.66 18.13
CA THR A 134 -18.33 -6.12 18.08
C THR A 134 -17.21 -6.52 17.09
N PRO A 135 -16.70 -7.76 17.16
CA PRO A 135 -15.75 -8.26 16.17
C PRO A 135 -16.21 -8.11 14.71
N LYS A 136 -17.53 -8.20 14.47
CA LYS A 136 -18.14 -8.06 13.14
C LYS A 136 -18.50 -6.63 12.77
N SER A 137 -18.36 -5.66 13.67
CA SER A 137 -18.60 -4.26 13.33
C SER A 137 -17.68 -3.83 12.19
N GLU A 138 -18.25 -3.16 11.18
CA GLU A 138 -17.51 -2.56 10.08
C GLU A 138 -16.51 -1.55 10.65
N LEU A 139 -15.24 -1.67 10.28
CA LEU A 139 -14.20 -0.78 10.76
C LEU A 139 -13.82 0.23 9.69
N LEU A 140 -13.58 -0.25 8.48
CA LEU A 140 -13.02 0.54 7.40
C LEU A 140 -13.68 0.19 6.07
N VAL A 141 -14.07 1.22 5.31
CA VAL A 141 -14.32 1.14 3.87
C VAL A 141 -13.18 1.83 3.16
N GLY A 142 -12.32 1.05 2.54
CA GLY A 142 -11.22 1.60 1.74
C GLY A 142 -11.61 1.72 0.27
N VAL A 143 -11.08 2.75 -0.39
CA VAL A 143 -11.30 2.98 -1.81
C VAL A 143 -10.12 2.45 -2.60
N THR A 144 -10.30 1.47 -3.50
CA THR A 144 -9.24 1.02 -4.42
C THR A 144 -9.50 1.58 -5.82
N SER A 145 -8.46 2.08 -6.49
CA SER A 145 -8.58 2.41 -7.91
C SER A 145 -8.64 1.11 -8.71
N GLY A 146 -9.76 0.86 -9.35
CA GLY A 146 -9.78 -0.09 -10.45
C GLY A 146 -8.93 0.44 -11.61
N THR A 147 -8.09 -0.39 -12.22
CA THR A 147 -7.31 0.01 -13.41
C THR A 147 -8.18 0.28 -14.63
N THR A 148 -9.45 -0.15 -14.62
CA THR A 148 -10.36 -0.15 -15.79
C THR A 148 -11.83 0.17 -15.48
N GLY A 149 -12.16 0.67 -14.27
CA GLY A 149 -13.57 0.90 -13.88
C GLY A 149 -13.75 1.83 -12.68
N PRO A 150 -14.98 2.00 -12.18
CA PRO A 150 -15.24 2.78 -10.98
C PRO A 150 -14.47 2.22 -9.78
N PRO A 151 -14.12 3.07 -8.79
CA PRO A 151 -13.36 2.64 -7.62
C PRO A 151 -14.12 1.56 -6.86
N LYS A 152 -13.41 0.50 -6.44
CA LYS A 152 -13.98 -0.54 -5.60
C LYS A 152 -13.89 -0.12 -4.14
N LEU A 153 -14.97 -0.32 -3.40
CA LEU A 153 -15.10 0.03 -1.99
C LEU A 153 -14.98 -1.25 -1.15
N PHE A 154 -13.79 -1.61 -0.71
CA PHE A 154 -13.57 -2.82 0.09
C PHE A 154 -13.89 -2.57 1.57
N VAL A 155 -14.53 -3.53 2.22
CA VAL A 155 -14.94 -3.44 3.62
C VAL A 155 -14.12 -4.37 4.49
N ARG A 156 -13.61 -3.84 5.60
CA ARG A 156 -12.91 -4.60 6.63
C ARG A 156 -13.64 -4.43 7.97
N ASN A 157 -13.79 -5.51 8.71
CA ASN A 157 -14.35 -5.49 10.05
C ASN A 157 -13.27 -5.40 11.15
N GLN A 158 -13.71 -5.20 12.39
CA GLN A 158 -12.84 -5.07 13.57
C GLN A 158 -11.97 -6.31 13.78
N ALA A 159 -12.54 -7.52 13.66
CA ALA A 159 -11.82 -8.76 13.88
C ALA A 159 -10.71 -9.00 12.86
N SER A 160 -10.98 -8.71 11.57
CA SER A 160 -10.01 -8.94 10.51
C SER A 160 -8.75 -8.08 10.66
N TRP A 161 -8.90 -6.84 11.16
CA TRP A 161 -7.76 -5.98 11.48
C TRP A 161 -7.02 -6.43 12.73
N ALA A 162 -7.76 -6.82 13.79
CA ALA A 162 -7.15 -7.36 15.00
C ALA A 162 -6.32 -8.62 14.70
N ALA A 163 -6.87 -9.53 13.88
CA ALA A 163 -6.16 -10.72 13.43
C ALA A 163 -4.88 -10.39 12.64
N THR A 164 -4.90 -9.32 11.83
CA THR A 164 -3.69 -8.86 11.12
C THR A 164 -2.62 -8.37 12.09
N LEU A 165 -3.02 -7.63 13.15
CA LEU A 165 -2.08 -7.17 14.19
C LEU A 165 -1.47 -8.32 14.97
N ASP A 166 -2.24 -9.38 15.29
CA ASP A 166 -1.72 -10.56 15.98
C ASP A 166 -0.55 -11.20 15.20
N ARG A 167 -0.61 -11.19 13.84
CA ARG A 167 0.50 -11.70 13.01
C ARG A 167 1.72 -10.80 13.06
N SER A 168 1.52 -9.48 13.09
CA SER A 168 2.64 -8.54 13.27
C SER A 168 3.24 -8.64 14.65
N ASP A 169 2.42 -8.74 15.69
CA ASP A 169 2.87 -8.90 17.08
C ASP A 169 3.70 -10.18 17.29
N ALA A 170 3.42 -11.23 16.52
CA ALA A 170 4.18 -12.48 16.57
C ALA A 170 5.55 -12.38 15.82
N LEU A 171 5.69 -11.42 14.89
CA LEU A 171 6.90 -11.27 14.07
C LEU A 171 7.85 -10.19 14.56
N PHE A 172 7.31 -9.11 15.17
CA PHE A 172 8.09 -7.93 15.49
C PHE A 172 8.12 -7.68 16.99
N ASP A 173 9.32 -7.47 17.49
CA ASP A 173 9.54 -7.04 18.87
C ASP A 173 9.33 -5.52 18.95
N LEU A 174 8.07 -5.14 19.09
CA LEU A 174 7.62 -3.76 19.19
C LEU A 174 6.91 -3.52 20.52
N GLY A 175 7.28 -2.45 21.24
CA GLY A 175 6.69 -2.15 22.53
C GLY A 175 6.97 -0.73 23.04
N PRO A 176 6.65 -0.46 24.32
CA PRO A 176 6.97 0.81 24.97
C PRO A 176 8.47 1.14 24.86
N GLY A 177 8.79 2.39 24.57
CA GLY A 177 10.16 2.86 24.32
C GLY A 177 10.60 2.75 22.86
N ASP A 178 9.85 2.08 22.00
CA ASP A 178 10.08 2.10 20.56
C ASP A 178 9.45 3.30 19.88
N ARG A 179 10.00 3.67 18.71
CA ARG A 179 9.45 4.70 17.84
C ARG A 179 9.20 4.13 16.45
N VAL A 180 7.93 4.18 16.02
CA VAL A 180 7.48 3.70 14.72
C VAL A 180 7.34 4.88 13.77
N SER A 181 8.19 4.96 12.77
CA SER A 181 8.01 5.89 11.66
C SER A 181 6.98 5.35 10.68
N ALA A 182 5.86 6.09 10.50
CA ALA A 182 4.81 5.85 9.52
C ALA A 182 4.67 7.08 8.60
N PRO A 183 5.67 7.35 7.74
CA PRO A 183 5.86 8.65 7.08
C PRO A 183 4.90 8.91 5.92
N GLY A 184 4.20 7.90 5.45
CA GLY A 184 3.22 8.06 4.39
C GLY A 184 1.90 8.62 4.90
N THR A 185 1.05 9.06 3.97
CA THR A 185 -0.27 9.58 4.36
C THR A 185 -1.20 8.48 4.85
N LEU A 186 -1.99 8.80 5.88
CA LEU A 186 -2.91 7.87 6.53
C LEU A 186 -4.08 7.42 5.64
N ASP A 187 -4.24 8.01 4.45
CA ASP A 187 -5.15 7.54 3.40
C ASP A 187 -4.64 6.27 2.69
N HIS A 188 -3.39 5.89 2.91
CA HIS A 188 -2.82 4.62 2.46
C HIS A 188 -2.85 3.62 3.62
N THR A 189 -3.55 2.49 3.42
CA THR A 189 -3.78 1.50 4.48
C THR A 189 -2.51 0.94 5.11
N HIS A 190 -1.40 0.86 4.40
CA HIS A 190 -0.11 0.41 4.93
C HIS A 190 0.45 1.34 6.02
N PHE A 191 0.38 2.67 5.80
CA PHE A 191 0.87 3.65 6.79
C PHE A 191 -0.11 3.82 7.94
N LEU A 192 -1.43 3.80 7.66
CA LEU A 192 -2.45 3.74 8.72
C LEU A 192 -2.25 2.51 9.59
N TYR A 193 -2.00 1.36 8.97
CA TYR A 193 -1.71 0.12 9.69
C TYR A 193 -0.47 0.25 10.58
N GLY A 194 0.62 0.83 10.04
CA GLY A 194 1.85 1.06 10.81
C GLY A 194 1.63 1.95 12.02
N ALA A 195 0.85 3.04 11.87
CA ALA A 195 0.49 3.91 12.97
C ALA A 195 -0.35 3.18 14.03
N LEU A 196 -1.35 2.40 13.62
CA LEU A 196 -2.18 1.62 14.53
C LEU A 196 -1.38 0.51 15.23
N HIS A 197 -0.45 -0.16 14.53
CA HIS A 197 0.43 -1.16 15.12
C HIS A 197 1.28 -0.53 16.24
N GLY A 198 1.93 0.61 15.99
CA GLY A 198 2.68 1.33 17.01
C GLY A 198 1.82 1.66 18.24
N LEU A 199 0.64 2.26 18.04
CA LEU A 199 -0.26 2.62 19.12
C LEU A 199 -0.74 1.42 19.94
N THR A 200 -1.06 0.29 19.30
CA THR A 200 -1.54 -0.91 20.00
C THR A 200 -0.46 -1.57 20.86
N ARG A 201 0.81 -1.28 20.55
CA ARG A 201 1.99 -1.80 21.28
C ARG A 201 2.58 -0.82 22.30
N GLY A 202 2.01 0.38 22.42
CA GLY A 202 2.52 1.41 23.35
C GLY A 202 3.78 2.12 22.86
N ALA A 203 4.11 2.01 21.58
CA ALA A 203 5.24 2.69 20.96
C ALA A 203 4.87 4.12 20.55
N THR A 204 5.85 5.02 20.45
CA THR A 204 5.65 6.35 19.87
C THR A 204 5.47 6.24 18.35
N VAL A 205 4.39 6.78 17.81
CA VAL A 205 4.14 6.85 16.36
C VAL A 205 4.60 8.19 15.81
N ASP A 206 5.52 8.17 14.86
CA ASP A 206 6.05 9.36 14.20
C ASP A 206 5.48 9.46 12.77
N LEU A 207 4.67 10.49 12.53
CA LEU A 207 3.98 10.76 11.26
C LEU A 207 4.73 11.78 10.39
N ARG A 208 5.89 12.27 10.84
CA ARG A 208 6.71 13.23 10.10
C ARG A 208 7.39 12.56 8.90
N GLU A 209 8.08 13.37 8.10
CA GLU A 209 8.93 12.87 7.02
C GLU A 209 9.98 11.87 7.58
N PRO A 210 10.33 10.83 6.81
CA PRO A 210 11.14 9.71 7.31
C PRO A 210 12.50 10.15 7.85
N THR A 211 13.12 11.16 7.26
CA THR A 211 14.42 11.70 7.71
C THR A 211 14.35 12.28 9.11
N ALA A 212 13.29 13.04 9.42
CA ALA A 212 13.09 13.60 10.76
C ALA A 212 12.87 12.51 11.82
N ALA A 213 12.11 11.48 11.50
CA ALA A 213 11.90 10.35 12.40
C ALA A 213 13.18 9.54 12.62
N LEU A 214 14.04 9.41 11.60
CA LEU A 214 15.35 8.74 11.71
C LEU A 214 16.34 9.52 12.56
N GLU A 215 16.35 10.85 12.47
CA GLU A 215 17.14 11.75 13.34
C GLU A 215 16.70 11.64 14.80
N ASP A 216 15.42 11.42 15.07
CA ASP A 216 14.85 11.19 16.39
C ASP A 216 14.83 9.71 16.81
N ALA A 217 15.77 8.93 16.30
CA ALA A 217 16.02 7.54 16.67
C ALA A 217 14.81 6.59 16.48
N ALA A 218 14.11 6.69 15.35
CA ALA A 218 13.12 5.69 14.97
C ALA A 218 13.72 4.27 15.02
N THR A 219 12.97 3.33 15.60
CA THR A 219 13.37 1.92 15.74
C THR A 219 12.74 1.02 14.70
N HIS A 220 11.55 1.39 14.22
CA HIS A 220 10.79 0.68 13.19
C HIS A 220 10.35 1.65 12.11
N LEU A 221 10.41 1.24 10.86
CA LEU A 221 10.05 2.07 9.72
C LEU A 221 9.05 1.33 8.84
N TYR A 222 7.82 1.83 8.74
CA TYR A 222 6.89 1.43 7.69
C TYR A 222 7.25 2.13 6.39
N SER A 223 7.47 1.38 5.34
CA SER A 223 8.03 1.90 4.09
C SER A 223 7.39 1.24 2.86
N VAL A 224 7.61 1.88 1.75
CA VAL A 224 7.47 1.31 0.40
C VAL A 224 8.79 1.54 -0.34
N PRO A 225 9.11 0.80 -1.40
CA PRO A 225 10.40 0.93 -2.07
C PRO A 225 10.78 2.36 -2.46
N THR A 226 9.80 3.20 -2.84
CA THR A 226 10.05 4.62 -3.18
C THR A 226 10.59 5.41 -1.98
N ILE A 227 9.96 5.30 -0.81
CA ILE A 227 10.40 5.98 0.41
C ILE A 227 11.78 5.50 0.83
N ALA A 228 12.05 4.19 0.71
CA ALA A 228 13.37 3.64 1.03
C ALA A 228 14.47 4.22 0.11
N TRP A 229 14.18 4.41 -1.17
CA TRP A 229 15.07 5.11 -2.08
C TRP A 229 15.31 6.57 -1.70
N ASP A 230 14.27 7.28 -1.27
CA ASP A 230 14.37 8.67 -0.84
C ASP A 230 15.25 8.77 0.42
N ILE A 231 15.08 7.84 1.36
CA ILE A 231 15.95 7.73 2.54
C ILE A 231 17.40 7.46 2.14
N ALA A 232 17.63 6.49 1.26
CA ALA A 232 19.00 6.14 0.82
C ALA A 232 19.70 7.33 0.12
N ARG A 233 18.94 8.19 -0.55
CA ARG A 233 19.46 9.40 -1.25
C ARG A 233 19.57 10.62 -0.36
N SER A 234 18.88 10.69 0.78
CA SER A 234 18.88 11.84 1.67
C SER A 234 20.22 12.08 2.36
N GLY A 235 21.06 11.06 2.45
CA GLY A 235 22.32 11.07 3.19
C GLY A 235 22.16 10.86 4.70
N VAL A 236 20.93 10.78 5.21
CA VAL A 236 20.65 10.47 6.63
C VAL A 236 21.02 9.02 6.90
N ARG A 237 21.77 8.80 7.99
CA ARG A 237 22.15 7.44 8.46
C ARG A 237 21.59 7.24 9.86
N SER A 238 21.00 6.08 10.11
CA SER A 238 20.49 5.75 11.45
C SER A 238 20.82 4.31 11.81
N ALA A 239 21.45 4.12 12.96
CA ALA A 239 21.75 2.81 13.53
C ALA A 239 20.65 2.35 14.53
N SER A 240 19.66 3.20 14.81
CA SER A 240 18.55 2.88 15.72
C SER A 240 17.48 2.02 15.09
N VAL A 241 17.31 2.06 13.76
CA VAL A 241 16.32 1.26 13.05
C VAL A 241 16.72 -0.21 13.13
N ARG A 242 15.83 -1.02 13.70
CA ARG A 242 15.97 -2.47 13.83
C ARG A 242 15.19 -3.23 12.76
N GLU A 243 14.06 -2.65 12.30
CA GLU A 243 13.18 -3.31 11.34
C GLU A 243 12.59 -2.30 10.35
N VAL A 244 12.64 -2.65 9.06
CA VAL A 244 11.93 -1.97 7.97
C VAL A 244 10.82 -2.89 7.48
N LEU A 245 9.58 -2.43 7.60
CA LEU A 245 8.39 -3.15 7.19
C LEU A 245 7.91 -2.60 5.85
N SER A 246 8.07 -3.38 4.79
CA SER A 246 7.81 -2.92 3.43
C SER A 246 6.73 -3.74 2.73
N SER A 247 5.99 -3.08 1.84
CA SER A 247 4.95 -3.72 1.02
C SER A 247 4.72 -2.97 -0.28
N ALA A 248 3.69 -3.33 -1.01
CA ALA A 248 3.11 -2.64 -2.17
C ALA A 248 3.84 -2.80 -3.50
N ALA A 249 5.14 -2.89 -3.56
CA ALA A 249 5.90 -3.05 -4.80
C ALA A 249 7.13 -3.93 -4.58
N ARG A 250 7.73 -4.42 -5.67
CA ARG A 250 8.97 -5.21 -5.61
C ARG A 250 10.16 -4.34 -5.25
N TRP A 251 11.11 -4.95 -4.55
CA TRP A 251 12.41 -4.35 -4.29
C TRP A 251 13.40 -4.70 -5.41
N ALA A 252 14.11 -3.69 -5.91
CA ALA A 252 15.35 -3.93 -6.63
C ALA A 252 16.46 -4.31 -5.64
N GLU A 253 17.37 -5.21 -6.04
CA GLU A 253 18.55 -5.58 -5.26
C GLU A 253 19.35 -4.35 -4.84
N SER A 254 19.62 -3.46 -5.79
CA SER A 254 20.28 -2.19 -5.57
C SER A 254 19.60 -1.30 -4.51
N GLY A 255 18.26 -1.38 -4.39
CA GLY A 255 17.50 -0.67 -3.37
C GLY A 255 17.71 -1.22 -1.98
N ARG A 256 17.77 -2.54 -1.83
CA ARG A 256 18.08 -3.20 -0.56
C ARG A 256 19.48 -2.83 -0.09
N ALA A 257 20.48 -2.92 -0.98
CA ALA A 257 21.87 -2.57 -0.68
C ALA A 257 22.01 -1.08 -0.30
N ALA A 258 21.33 -0.18 -1.01
CA ALA A 258 21.34 1.25 -0.73
C ALA A 258 20.71 1.57 0.64
N LEU A 259 19.61 0.89 1.00
CA LEU A 259 18.98 1.05 2.31
C LEU A 259 19.88 0.52 3.43
N ALA A 260 20.46 -0.66 3.27
CA ALA A 260 21.39 -1.26 4.24
C ALA A 260 22.63 -0.37 4.50
N ALA A 261 23.09 0.38 3.49
CA ALA A 261 24.19 1.31 3.66
C ALA A 261 23.89 2.48 4.59
N VAL A 262 22.61 2.88 4.71
CA VAL A 262 22.17 4.00 5.56
C VAL A 262 21.48 3.55 6.85
N LEU A 263 20.93 2.33 6.88
CA LEU A 263 20.30 1.68 8.04
C LEU A 263 21.02 0.35 8.36
N PRO A 264 22.24 0.38 8.89
CA PRO A 264 23.12 -0.79 8.95
C PRO A 264 22.64 -1.90 9.89
N ASN A 265 21.76 -1.60 10.83
CA ASN A 265 21.23 -2.56 11.81
C ASN A 265 19.83 -3.05 11.47
N ALA A 266 19.22 -2.53 10.38
CA ALA A 266 17.84 -2.80 10.06
C ALA A 266 17.66 -4.16 9.35
N GLY A 267 16.81 -5.02 9.90
CA GLY A 267 16.21 -6.10 9.14
C GLY A 267 15.17 -5.54 8.15
N LEU A 268 15.02 -6.18 7.00
CA LEU A 268 13.97 -5.84 6.04
C LEU A 268 12.95 -6.98 5.96
N THR A 269 11.73 -6.71 6.38
CA THR A 269 10.59 -7.60 6.16
C THR A 269 9.72 -7.06 5.04
N HIS A 270 9.58 -7.83 3.99
CA HIS A 270 8.73 -7.49 2.85
C HIS A 270 7.47 -8.34 2.84
N PHE A 271 6.29 -7.69 2.79
CA PHE A 271 5.00 -8.36 2.80
C PHE A 271 4.40 -8.48 1.41
N TYR A 272 3.83 -9.66 1.12
CA TYR A 272 2.83 -9.79 0.09
C TYR A 272 1.44 -9.86 0.70
N GLY A 273 0.53 -9.10 0.10
CA GLY A 273 -0.88 -9.06 0.46
C GLY A 273 -1.67 -8.13 -0.45
N ALA A 274 -2.95 -8.02 -0.19
CA ALA A 274 -3.86 -7.12 -0.87
C ALA A 274 -4.84 -6.53 0.15
N SER A 275 -5.55 -5.46 -0.23
CA SER A 275 -6.58 -4.88 0.64
C SER A 275 -7.65 -5.89 1.02
N GLU A 276 -7.93 -6.83 0.12
CA GLU A 276 -8.91 -7.89 0.23
C GLU A 276 -8.41 -9.09 1.05
N LEU A 277 -7.11 -9.37 0.97
CA LEU A 277 -6.48 -10.56 1.57
C LEU A 277 -5.79 -10.27 2.89
N SER A 278 -5.45 -9.00 3.16
CA SER A 278 -4.51 -8.61 4.20
C SER A 278 -3.13 -9.24 3.98
N PHE A 279 -2.45 -9.70 5.01
CA PHE A 279 -1.15 -10.35 4.93
C PHE A 279 -1.28 -11.80 4.48
N VAL A 280 -0.52 -12.18 3.47
CA VAL A 280 -0.49 -13.55 2.93
C VAL A 280 0.86 -14.19 3.20
N SER A 281 1.95 -13.51 2.82
CA SER A 281 3.31 -14.00 3.07
C SER A 281 4.27 -12.85 3.37
N TYR A 282 5.40 -13.19 3.98
CA TYR A 282 6.49 -12.26 4.28
C TYR A 282 7.83 -12.85 3.92
N ASP A 283 8.75 -12.00 3.51
CA ASP A 283 10.13 -12.36 3.22
C ASP A 283 11.08 -11.51 4.07
N ARG A 284 11.95 -12.20 4.80
CA ARG A 284 13.06 -11.64 5.60
C ARG A 284 14.41 -12.05 5.05
N SER A 285 14.42 -12.73 3.90
CA SER A 285 15.68 -13.23 3.34
C SER A 285 16.51 -12.07 2.80
N GLU A 286 17.80 -12.14 3.05
CA GLU A 286 18.80 -11.29 2.40
C GLU A 286 19.03 -11.69 0.93
N ARG A 287 18.31 -12.72 0.46
CA ARG A 287 18.49 -13.27 -0.88
C ARG A 287 17.91 -12.35 -1.92
N ASP A 288 18.73 -12.03 -2.88
CA ASP A 288 18.36 -11.42 -4.13
C ASP A 288 17.42 -12.36 -4.89
N GLY A 289 16.15 -12.03 -4.88
CA GLY A 289 15.16 -12.81 -5.59
C GLY A 289 14.40 -11.92 -6.53
N ALA A 290 14.57 -12.13 -7.83
CA ALA A 290 13.69 -11.60 -8.85
C ALA A 290 12.23 -12.05 -8.64
N GLU A 291 12.01 -13.09 -7.85
CA GLU A 291 10.69 -13.61 -7.49
C GLU A 291 10.24 -13.04 -6.14
N ILE A 292 8.99 -12.60 -6.05
CA ILE A 292 8.36 -12.33 -4.75
C ILE A 292 8.08 -13.70 -4.15
N SER A 293 8.95 -14.12 -3.25
CA SER A 293 8.81 -15.38 -2.53
C SER A 293 8.84 -15.09 -1.04
N GLY A 294 7.91 -15.64 -0.28
CA GLY A 294 7.86 -15.41 1.15
C GLY A 294 7.26 -16.58 1.92
N GLN A 295 7.63 -16.66 3.19
CA GLN A 295 6.99 -17.57 4.13
C GLN A 295 5.50 -17.19 4.28
N VAL A 296 4.62 -18.17 4.17
CA VAL A 296 3.19 -17.97 4.43
C VAL A 296 2.98 -17.68 5.91
N PHE A 297 2.12 -16.70 6.23
CA PHE A 297 1.79 -16.40 7.63
C PHE A 297 1.03 -17.54 8.30
N ASP A 298 1.24 -17.70 9.60
CA ASP A 298 0.48 -18.66 10.41
C ASP A 298 -1.03 -18.37 10.32
N GLY A 299 -1.81 -19.42 10.11
CA GLY A 299 -3.26 -19.34 9.96
C GLY A 299 -3.73 -18.80 8.60
N VAL A 300 -2.82 -18.63 7.64
CA VAL A 300 -3.14 -18.39 6.24
C VAL A 300 -3.05 -19.70 5.48
N GLU A 301 -4.14 -20.07 4.84
CA GLU A 301 -4.22 -21.23 3.96
C GLU A 301 -4.20 -20.78 2.51
N ILE A 302 -3.47 -21.48 1.67
CA ILE A 302 -3.34 -21.18 0.25
C ILE A 302 -3.70 -22.41 -0.57
N GLU A 303 -4.52 -22.22 -1.58
CA GLU A 303 -4.87 -23.22 -2.59
C GLU A 303 -4.61 -22.64 -3.98
N ILE A 304 -4.01 -23.43 -4.86
CA ILE A 304 -3.81 -23.08 -6.26
C ILE A 304 -4.89 -23.79 -7.09
N ARG A 305 -5.77 -23.01 -7.73
CA ARG A 305 -6.82 -23.50 -8.65
C ARG A 305 -6.63 -22.84 -10.01
N ASP A 306 -6.40 -23.63 -11.05
CA ASP A 306 -6.14 -23.13 -12.42
C ASP A 306 -5.06 -22.02 -12.45
N GLU A 307 -3.93 -22.28 -11.75
CA GLU A 307 -2.81 -21.35 -11.53
C GLU A 307 -3.15 -20.09 -10.68
N LEU A 308 -4.40 -19.85 -10.33
CA LEU A 308 -4.82 -18.73 -9.49
C LEU A 308 -4.64 -19.06 -8.02
N LEU A 309 -4.16 -18.03 -7.30
CA LEU A 309 -3.97 -18.07 -5.86
C LEU A 309 -5.30 -17.80 -5.15
N TYR A 310 -5.77 -18.77 -4.39
CA TYR A 310 -6.88 -18.62 -3.44
C TYR A 310 -6.34 -18.61 -2.02
N VAL A 311 -6.85 -17.70 -1.21
CA VAL A 311 -6.41 -17.49 0.18
C VAL A 311 -7.61 -17.63 1.10
N ARG A 312 -7.42 -18.32 2.24
CA ARG A 312 -8.35 -18.39 3.35
C ARG A 312 -7.65 -17.98 4.63
N SER A 313 -8.21 -17.02 5.36
CA SER A 313 -7.72 -16.59 6.68
C SER A 313 -8.81 -15.79 7.41
N ASP A 314 -8.60 -15.55 8.70
CA ASP A 314 -9.43 -14.65 9.51
C ASP A 314 -9.12 -13.15 9.28
N MET A 315 -8.16 -12.87 8.40
CA MET A 315 -7.77 -11.52 8.01
C MET A 315 -8.45 -11.02 6.74
N LEU A 316 -9.27 -11.83 6.07
CA LEU A 316 -9.92 -11.43 4.82
C LEU A 316 -10.90 -10.27 5.03
N PHE A 317 -11.14 -9.54 3.95
CA PHE A 317 -12.17 -8.52 3.91
C PHE A 317 -13.59 -9.14 3.87
N ASP A 318 -14.62 -8.32 4.15
CA ASP A 318 -16.00 -8.80 4.12
C ASP A 318 -16.59 -8.83 2.70
N GLY A 319 -16.03 -8.06 1.78
CA GLY A 319 -16.49 -7.90 0.41
C GLY A 319 -16.39 -6.46 -0.07
N TYR A 320 -16.89 -6.21 -1.28
CA TYR A 320 -17.00 -4.86 -1.81
C TYR A 320 -18.39 -4.29 -1.56
N LEU A 321 -18.43 -3.08 -1.03
CA LEU A 321 -19.68 -2.34 -0.85
C LEU A 321 -20.22 -1.89 -2.21
N SER A 322 -21.42 -2.29 -2.54
CA SER A 322 -22.08 -1.97 -3.80
C SER A 322 -23.50 -1.49 -3.53
N ARG A 323 -24.02 -0.65 -4.41
CA ARG A 323 -25.41 -0.20 -4.35
C ARG A 323 -26.27 -1.01 -5.30
N VAL A 324 -27.35 -1.59 -4.76
CA VAL A 324 -28.37 -2.31 -5.53
C VAL A 324 -29.72 -1.67 -5.23
N GLY A 325 -30.25 -0.88 -6.17
CA GLY A 325 -31.43 -0.05 -5.93
C GLY A 325 -31.17 0.99 -4.84
N ASP A 326 -32.00 0.99 -3.79
CA ASP A 326 -31.84 1.90 -2.65
C ASP A 326 -31.04 1.32 -1.47
N HIS A 327 -30.59 0.09 -1.57
CA HIS A 327 -29.84 -0.59 -0.52
C HIS A 327 -28.36 -0.74 -0.88
N THR A 328 -27.50 -0.75 0.14
CA THR A 328 -26.11 -1.16 0.00
C THR A 328 -25.95 -2.62 0.42
N THR A 329 -25.15 -3.36 -0.32
CA THR A 329 -24.85 -4.77 -0.05
C THR A 329 -23.38 -5.06 -0.26
N LEU A 330 -22.89 -6.12 0.36
CA LEU A 330 -21.54 -6.65 0.11
C LEU A 330 -21.61 -7.63 -1.06
N THR A 331 -20.69 -7.49 -1.99
CA THR A 331 -20.54 -8.35 -3.17
C THR A 331 -19.11 -8.82 -3.31
N ASN A 332 -18.91 -9.95 -3.99
CA ASN A 332 -17.60 -10.50 -4.33
C ASN A 332 -16.64 -10.61 -3.10
N GLY A 333 -17.19 -10.96 -1.96
CA GLY A 333 -16.42 -11.36 -0.77
C GLY A 333 -15.89 -12.79 -0.89
N PRO A 334 -15.32 -13.34 0.20
CA PRO A 334 -14.94 -14.75 0.26
C PRO A 334 -16.12 -15.67 -0.11
N ASP A 335 -15.80 -16.79 -0.73
CA ASP A 335 -16.83 -17.80 -1.07
C ASP A 335 -17.42 -18.47 0.20
N ASN A 336 -18.41 -19.36 0.03
CA ASN A 336 -19.10 -20.04 1.14
C ASN A 336 -18.15 -20.91 2.00
N TYR A 337 -16.93 -21.18 1.54
CA TYR A 337 -15.91 -21.93 2.23
C TYR A 337 -14.79 -21.02 2.80
N GLY A 338 -14.95 -19.71 2.66
CA GLY A 338 -14.02 -18.70 3.15
C GLY A 338 -12.80 -18.47 2.24
N TRP A 339 -12.82 -18.91 0.98
CA TRP A 339 -11.75 -18.68 0.03
C TRP A 339 -11.95 -17.38 -0.78
N MET A 340 -10.85 -16.67 -1.00
CA MET A 340 -10.82 -15.45 -1.80
C MET A 340 -9.63 -15.45 -2.77
N THR A 341 -9.85 -14.92 -3.96
CA THR A 341 -8.77 -14.64 -4.93
C THR A 341 -8.85 -13.19 -5.41
N VAL A 342 -7.70 -12.58 -5.64
CA VAL A 342 -7.57 -11.28 -6.29
C VAL A 342 -7.01 -11.41 -7.71
N GLY A 343 -6.94 -12.65 -8.21
CA GLY A 343 -6.44 -12.97 -9.56
C GLY A 343 -4.91 -13.04 -9.67
N ASP A 344 -4.21 -13.07 -8.55
CA ASP A 344 -2.77 -13.31 -8.54
C ASP A 344 -2.49 -14.79 -8.85
N ARG A 345 -1.37 -15.06 -9.52
CA ARG A 345 -0.87 -16.38 -9.83
C ARG A 345 0.38 -16.69 -9.04
N GLY A 346 0.56 -17.95 -8.66
CA GLY A 346 1.72 -18.35 -7.89
C GLY A 346 1.79 -19.85 -7.67
N ARG A 347 2.78 -20.25 -6.89
CA ARG A 347 2.94 -21.63 -6.39
C ARG A 347 3.34 -21.59 -4.93
N VAL A 348 3.05 -22.66 -4.23
CA VAL A 348 3.50 -22.86 -2.84
C VAL A 348 4.34 -24.12 -2.80
N ASP A 349 5.56 -23.99 -2.29
CA ASP A 349 6.49 -25.09 -2.08
C ASP A 349 7.02 -25.00 -0.64
N ASP A 350 6.86 -26.03 0.16
CA ASP A 350 7.33 -26.10 1.56
C ASP A 350 6.95 -24.88 2.42
N GLY A 351 5.68 -24.44 2.31
CA GLY A 351 5.17 -23.29 3.06
C GLY A 351 5.67 -21.93 2.55
N ARG A 352 6.37 -21.87 1.44
CA ARG A 352 6.80 -20.64 0.78
C ARG A 352 5.97 -20.37 -0.48
N LEU A 353 5.37 -19.19 -0.50
CA LEU A 353 4.65 -18.68 -1.67
C LEU A 353 5.63 -18.00 -2.63
N THR A 354 5.59 -18.39 -3.90
CA THR A 354 6.26 -17.68 -5.00
C THR A 354 5.21 -17.12 -5.95
N LEU A 355 5.21 -15.80 -6.14
CA LEU A 355 4.26 -15.09 -7.00
C LEU A 355 4.78 -15.02 -8.44
N ARG A 356 3.89 -15.26 -9.39
CA ARG A 356 4.16 -15.15 -10.83
C ARG A 356 3.52 -13.94 -11.50
N GLY A 357 2.68 -13.17 -10.78
CA GLY A 357 1.99 -11.97 -11.26
C GLY A 357 0.47 -12.12 -11.35
N ARG A 358 -0.18 -11.15 -11.95
CA ARG A 358 -1.65 -11.17 -12.21
C ARG A 358 -1.95 -11.58 -13.63
N GLY A 359 -3.11 -12.19 -13.87
CA GLY A 359 -3.56 -12.52 -15.21
C GLY A 359 -3.64 -11.32 -16.18
N SER A 360 -3.81 -10.10 -15.65
CA SER A 360 -3.73 -8.83 -16.40
C SER A 360 -2.30 -8.38 -16.73
N GLU A 361 -1.28 -9.08 -16.24
CA GLU A 361 0.14 -8.81 -16.50
C GLU A 361 0.73 -9.84 -17.47
N THR A 362 -0.11 -10.40 -18.32
CA THR A 362 0.28 -11.29 -19.43
C THR A 362 -0.10 -10.65 -20.75
N ILE A 363 0.69 -10.95 -21.78
CA ILE A 363 0.41 -10.59 -23.17
C ILE A 363 0.41 -11.84 -24.03
N VAL A 364 -0.24 -11.77 -25.19
CA VAL A 364 -0.21 -12.85 -26.17
C VAL A 364 0.68 -12.46 -27.34
N ARG A 365 1.87 -13.07 -27.42
CA ARG A 365 2.84 -12.84 -28.49
C ARG A 365 2.90 -14.06 -29.41
N ALA A 366 2.48 -13.92 -30.65
CA ALA A 366 2.48 -14.97 -31.64
C ALA A 366 1.83 -16.31 -31.16
N GLY A 367 0.72 -16.20 -30.41
CA GLY A 367 0.01 -17.31 -29.81
C GLY A 367 0.60 -17.85 -28.50
N LEU A 368 1.71 -17.31 -28.04
CA LEU A 368 2.33 -17.67 -26.74
C LEU A 368 1.94 -16.66 -25.67
N THR A 369 1.52 -17.15 -24.50
CA THR A 369 1.32 -16.31 -23.32
C THR A 369 2.68 -15.93 -22.74
N VAL A 370 2.95 -14.63 -22.61
CA VAL A 370 4.17 -14.08 -22.03
C VAL A 370 3.79 -13.33 -20.76
N GLU A 371 4.34 -13.75 -19.63
CA GLU A 371 4.19 -13.07 -18.35
C GLU A 371 5.15 -11.88 -18.27
N LEU A 372 4.64 -10.70 -17.92
CA LEU A 372 5.45 -9.47 -17.83
C LEU A 372 6.25 -9.41 -16.53
N THR A 373 5.74 -10.01 -15.49
CA THR A 373 6.34 -10.05 -14.15
C THR A 373 7.75 -10.64 -14.12
N PRO A 374 8.04 -11.80 -14.74
CA PRO A 374 9.40 -12.32 -14.82
C PRO A 374 10.36 -11.42 -15.58
N ILE A 375 9.86 -10.64 -16.54
CA ILE A 375 10.68 -9.70 -17.30
C ILE A 375 11.07 -8.50 -16.41
N GLU A 376 10.10 -7.96 -15.63
CA GLU A 376 10.40 -6.91 -14.63
C GLU A 376 11.44 -7.38 -13.62
N ALA A 377 11.26 -8.61 -13.14
CA ALA A 377 12.19 -9.22 -12.21
C ALA A 377 13.61 -9.34 -12.77
N ALA A 378 13.76 -9.83 -14.00
CA ALA A 378 15.04 -9.95 -14.67
C ALA A 378 15.72 -8.58 -14.92
N LEU A 379 14.92 -7.54 -15.19
CA LEU A 379 15.43 -6.16 -15.31
C LEU A 379 15.94 -5.63 -13.97
N LEU A 380 15.20 -5.84 -12.89
CA LEU A 380 15.57 -5.40 -11.55
C LEU A 380 16.80 -6.12 -10.98
N ALA A 381 17.10 -7.33 -11.46
CA ALA A 381 18.31 -8.08 -11.11
C ALA A 381 19.57 -7.53 -11.78
N VAL A 382 19.46 -6.60 -12.73
CA VAL A 382 20.62 -5.99 -13.40
C VAL A 382 21.23 -4.91 -12.49
N PRO A 383 22.50 -5.04 -12.06
CA PRO A 383 23.16 -4.00 -11.26
C PRO A 383 23.11 -2.64 -11.96
N GLY A 384 22.66 -1.61 -11.22
CA GLY A 384 22.48 -0.26 -11.74
C GLY A 384 21.07 0.05 -12.26
N VAL A 385 20.17 -0.93 -12.39
CA VAL A 385 18.72 -0.69 -12.59
C VAL A 385 18.07 -0.45 -11.24
N LEU A 386 17.39 0.68 -11.11
CA LEU A 386 16.71 1.12 -9.89
C LEU A 386 15.22 0.76 -9.90
N GLU A 387 14.59 0.97 -11.07
CA GLU A 387 13.18 0.66 -11.27
C GLU A 387 12.98 0.05 -12.66
N ALA A 388 12.00 -0.82 -12.82
CA ALA A 388 11.61 -1.41 -14.09
C ALA A 388 10.09 -1.51 -14.19
N GLY A 389 9.56 -1.26 -15.38
CA GLY A 389 8.17 -1.48 -15.71
C GLY A 389 8.06 -2.10 -17.09
N VAL A 390 7.20 -3.11 -17.26
CA VAL A 390 7.00 -3.83 -18.52
C VAL A 390 5.53 -3.78 -18.92
N VAL A 391 5.29 -3.58 -20.21
CA VAL A 391 3.94 -3.50 -20.80
C VAL A 391 3.91 -4.25 -22.12
N GLY A 392 2.72 -4.64 -22.57
CA GLY A 392 2.49 -5.08 -23.94
C GLY A 392 2.26 -3.90 -24.87
N LEU A 393 2.93 -3.89 -26.00
CA LEU A 393 2.62 -2.96 -27.09
C LEU A 393 1.96 -3.73 -28.24
N PRO A 394 0.87 -3.21 -28.81
CA PRO A 394 0.23 -3.84 -29.98
C PRO A 394 1.21 -3.99 -31.14
N HIS A 395 1.10 -5.14 -31.84
CA HIS A 395 1.89 -5.45 -33.03
C HIS A 395 1.05 -6.26 -34.02
N ASP A 396 0.95 -5.79 -35.26
CA ASP A 396 0.02 -6.31 -36.27
C ASP A 396 0.19 -7.81 -36.55
N ARG A 397 1.43 -8.30 -36.55
CA ARG A 397 1.73 -9.71 -36.87
C ARG A 397 1.73 -10.63 -35.67
N THR A 398 2.13 -10.16 -34.50
CA THR A 398 2.35 -11.00 -33.31
C THR A 398 1.30 -10.81 -32.21
N GLY A 399 0.36 -9.89 -32.40
CA GLY A 399 -0.64 -9.50 -31.40
C GLY A 399 -0.09 -8.48 -30.44
N GLU A 400 0.73 -8.89 -29.48
CA GLU A 400 1.41 -7.99 -28.55
C GLU A 400 2.90 -8.32 -28.44
N GLU A 401 3.69 -7.34 -28.04
CA GLU A 401 5.12 -7.51 -27.80
C GLU A 401 5.54 -6.84 -26.49
N PRO A 402 6.41 -7.47 -25.68
CA PRO A 402 6.85 -6.86 -24.42
C PRO A 402 7.74 -5.64 -24.71
N ALA A 403 7.49 -4.56 -23.97
CA ALA A 403 8.26 -3.33 -23.98
C ALA A 403 8.57 -2.92 -22.54
N ALA A 404 9.75 -2.39 -22.29
CA ALA A 404 10.24 -2.07 -20.96
C ALA A 404 10.79 -0.66 -20.86
N GLY A 405 10.42 0.03 -19.76
CA GLY A 405 11.05 1.25 -19.27
C GLY A 405 11.86 0.94 -18.02
N VAL A 406 13.07 1.47 -17.91
CA VAL A 406 13.94 1.31 -16.75
C VAL A 406 14.48 2.64 -16.27
N VAL A 407 14.55 2.81 -14.95
CA VAL A 407 15.27 3.90 -14.30
C VAL A 407 16.64 3.37 -13.88
N VAL A 408 17.70 4.08 -14.20
CA VAL A 408 19.07 3.66 -13.89
C VAL A 408 19.79 4.63 -12.95
N ALA A 409 20.79 4.16 -12.25
CA ALA A 409 21.59 4.97 -11.34
C ALA A 409 22.35 6.06 -12.15
N GLN A 410 22.26 7.31 -11.71
CA GLN A 410 22.92 8.45 -12.39
C GLN A 410 24.45 8.40 -12.29
N ASN A 411 24.98 7.85 -11.17
CA ASN A 411 26.41 7.81 -10.89
C ASN A 411 27.14 6.63 -11.55
N ASP A 412 26.41 5.63 -12.04
CA ASP A 412 26.93 4.50 -12.80
C ASP A 412 25.91 4.08 -13.87
N PRO A 413 25.80 4.87 -14.95
CA PRO A 413 24.77 4.63 -15.96
C PRO A 413 25.07 3.35 -16.73
N ILE A 414 24.21 2.35 -16.53
CA ILE A 414 24.27 1.11 -17.30
C ILE A 414 23.75 1.33 -18.73
N SER A 415 24.45 0.79 -19.71
CA SER A 415 23.99 0.89 -21.10
C SER A 415 22.85 -0.10 -21.40
N VAL A 416 21.91 0.28 -22.25
CA VAL A 416 20.84 -0.57 -22.75
C VAL A 416 21.38 -1.89 -23.33
N ALA A 417 22.54 -1.84 -23.99
CA ALA A 417 23.20 -3.02 -24.55
C ALA A 417 23.62 -4.04 -23.45
N ARG A 418 24.07 -3.57 -22.30
CA ARG A 418 24.41 -4.42 -21.15
C ARG A 418 23.18 -5.05 -20.53
N ILE A 419 22.10 -4.29 -20.37
CA ILE A 419 20.79 -4.80 -19.90
C ILE A 419 20.29 -5.89 -20.85
N ARG A 420 20.24 -5.62 -22.16
CA ARG A 420 19.83 -6.62 -23.17
C ARG A 420 20.66 -7.89 -23.14
N ARG A 421 21.98 -7.76 -22.94
CA ARG A 421 22.87 -8.91 -22.83
C ARG A 421 22.49 -9.79 -21.63
N HIS A 422 22.24 -9.16 -20.49
CA HIS A 422 21.80 -9.90 -19.29
C HIS A 422 20.45 -10.60 -19.53
N LEU A 423 19.45 -9.89 -20.06
CA LEU A 423 18.14 -10.47 -20.30
C LEU A 423 18.18 -11.71 -21.22
N ARG A 424 19.07 -11.70 -22.22
CA ARG A 424 19.24 -12.87 -23.12
C ARG A 424 19.81 -14.11 -22.42
N THR A 425 20.43 -13.96 -21.26
CA THR A 425 20.94 -15.10 -20.50
C THR A 425 19.92 -15.70 -19.54
N VAL A 426 18.87 -14.96 -19.21
CA VAL A 426 17.90 -15.36 -18.16
C VAL A 426 16.45 -15.47 -18.66
N LEU A 427 16.12 -14.89 -19.82
CA LEU A 427 14.76 -14.90 -20.37
C LEU A 427 14.69 -15.67 -21.70
N PRO A 428 13.58 -16.41 -21.96
CA PRO A 428 13.32 -16.99 -23.25
C PRO A 428 13.06 -15.89 -24.31
N GLY A 429 13.34 -16.21 -25.57
CA GLY A 429 13.23 -15.27 -26.69
C GLY A 429 11.90 -14.49 -26.78
N PRO A 430 10.73 -15.14 -26.61
CA PRO A 430 9.45 -14.45 -26.62
C PRO A 430 9.28 -13.38 -25.53
N SER A 431 9.95 -13.54 -24.39
CA SER A 431 9.91 -12.63 -23.24
C SER A 431 10.91 -11.47 -23.35
N LEU A 432 11.77 -11.46 -24.37
CA LEU A 432 12.72 -10.35 -24.54
C LEU A 432 12.00 -9.09 -24.99
N PRO A 433 12.14 -7.95 -24.28
CA PRO A 433 11.51 -6.69 -24.66
C PRO A 433 12.02 -6.22 -26.05
N VAL A 434 11.10 -5.93 -26.96
CA VAL A 434 11.43 -5.36 -28.27
C VAL A 434 11.79 -3.89 -28.16
N VAL A 435 11.13 -3.17 -27.25
CA VAL A 435 11.48 -1.81 -26.83
C VAL A 435 12.07 -1.87 -25.44
N LEU A 436 13.23 -1.27 -25.25
CA LEU A 436 13.86 -1.09 -23.92
C LEU A 436 14.40 0.34 -23.88
N ALA A 437 13.79 1.15 -23.03
CA ALA A 437 14.13 2.56 -22.87
C ALA A 437 14.59 2.87 -21.44
N VAL A 438 15.61 3.72 -21.32
CA VAL A 438 15.95 4.38 -20.07
C VAL A 438 15.06 5.63 -19.95
N VAL A 439 14.39 5.75 -18.81
CA VAL A 439 13.50 6.86 -18.48
C VAL A 439 13.95 7.53 -17.19
N ASP A 440 13.65 8.82 -17.01
CA ASP A 440 14.00 9.55 -15.78
C ASP A 440 13.19 9.05 -14.58
N SER A 441 11.93 8.67 -14.81
CA SER A 441 11.05 8.09 -13.82
C SER A 441 9.99 7.22 -14.52
N LEU A 442 9.50 6.19 -13.80
CA LEU A 442 8.34 5.44 -14.28
C LEU A 442 7.05 6.21 -13.96
N PRO A 443 6.08 6.26 -14.90
CA PRO A 443 4.79 6.89 -14.64
C PRO A 443 4.06 6.12 -13.54
N ARG A 444 3.43 6.86 -12.64
CA ARG A 444 2.72 6.28 -11.50
C ARG A 444 1.30 6.80 -11.43
N THR A 445 0.40 5.90 -11.03
CA THR A 445 -0.95 6.29 -10.67
C THR A 445 -0.91 7.23 -9.46
N PRO A 446 -1.98 7.99 -9.18
CA PRO A 446 -2.07 8.81 -7.98
C PRO A 446 -1.80 8.07 -6.65
N ARG A 447 -1.87 6.75 -6.65
CA ARG A 447 -1.58 5.87 -5.49
C ARG A 447 -0.16 5.29 -5.49
N GLY A 448 0.73 5.80 -6.34
CA GLY A 448 2.13 5.38 -6.41
C GLY A 448 2.39 4.04 -7.11
N LYS A 449 1.34 3.35 -7.64
CA LYS A 449 1.53 2.13 -8.45
C LYS A 449 1.98 2.49 -9.86
N LEU A 450 2.70 1.57 -10.53
CA LEU A 450 3.05 1.73 -11.94
C LEU A 450 1.79 1.96 -12.78
N ASP A 451 1.76 3.06 -13.52
CA ASP A 451 0.75 3.34 -14.52
C ASP A 451 1.17 2.70 -15.86
N ARG A 452 0.71 1.47 -16.07
CA ARG A 452 1.07 0.70 -17.27
C ARG A 452 0.52 1.33 -18.55
N GLN A 453 -0.61 2.05 -18.48
CA GLN A 453 -1.19 2.71 -19.64
C GLN A 453 -0.34 3.91 -20.06
N ALA A 454 0.04 4.75 -19.13
CA ALA A 454 0.95 5.87 -19.39
C ALA A 454 2.34 5.39 -19.84
N LEU A 455 2.85 4.30 -19.26
CA LEU A 455 4.12 3.70 -19.69
C LEU A 455 4.02 3.15 -21.12
N ALA A 456 2.93 2.47 -21.47
CA ALA A 456 2.72 1.97 -22.83
C ALA A 456 2.68 3.12 -23.85
N ALA A 457 1.98 4.22 -23.54
CA ALA A 457 1.96 5.40 -24.39
C ALA A 457 3.39 5.99 -24.60
N THR A 458 4.17 6.11 -23.51
CA THR A 458 5.57 6.59 -23.59
C THR A 458 6.43 5.67 -24.45
N LEU A 459 6.36 4.34 -24.25
CA LEU A 459 7.18 3.37 -24.98
C LEU A 459 6.76 3.22 -26.44
N ALA A 460 5.48 3.43 -26.76
CA ALA A 460 4.99 3.45 -28.14
C ALA A 460 5.62 4.60 -28.96
N THR A 461 5.83 5.78 -28.34
CA THR A 461 6.51 6.90 -29.02
C THR A 461 7.98 6.59 -29.32
N VAL A 462 8.67 5.89 -28.42
CA VAL A 462 10.05 5.42 -28.63
C VAL A 462 10.13 4.43 -29.80
N ARG A 463 9.13 3.57 -29.94
CA ARG A 463 9.03 2.59 -31.04
C ARG A 463 8.87 3.26 -32.42
N THR A 464 8.09 4.33 -32.49
CA THR A 464 7.83 5.03 -33.77
C THR A 464 9.03 5.86 -34.29
N VAL A 465 9.97 6.21 -33.42
CA VAL A 465 11.21 6.92 -33.81
C VAL A 465 12.28 5.97 -34.36
N GLY A 466 12.15 4.66 -34.07
CA GLY A 466 13.02 3.59 -34.59
C GLY A 466 12.35 2.81 -35.73
N SER A 467 13.13 2.20 -36.61
CA SER A 467 12.62 1.35 -37.71
C SER A 467 11.76 0.21 -37.17
N PRO A 468 10.59 -0.17 -37.75
CA PRO A 468 9.62 -1.11 -37.19
C PRO A 468 10.13 -2.51 -36.90
N ASP A 469 11.25 -2.92 -37.52
CA ASP A 469 11.81 -4.28 -37.42
C ASP A 469 13.16 -4.36 -36.67
N ALA A 470 13.73 -3.25 -36.21
CA ALA A 470 14.98 -3.25 -35.45
C ALA A 470 14.73 -2.99 -33.96
N PRO A 471 15.42 -3.73 -33.04
CA PRO A 471 15.33 -3.41 -31.62
C PRO A 471 15.83 -2.00 -31.36
N VAL A 472 14.93 -1.10 -30.97
CA VAL A 472 15.27 0.30 -30.69
C VAL A 472 16.11 0.36 -29.42
N THR A 473 17.33 0.82 -29.59
CA THR A 473 18.28 1.09 -28.51
C THR A 473 18.42 2.62 -28.42
N THR A 474 17.68 3.28 -27.56
CA THR A 474 17.91 4.71 -27.32
C THR A 474 18.56 4.92 -25.97
N ASN A 475 19.73 5.58 -25.98
CA ASN A 475 20.31 6.23 -24.80
C ASN A 475 19.70 7.63 -24.57
N GLN A 476 18.58 7.93 -25.22
CA GLN A 476 17.90 9.20 -25.01
C GLN A 476 17.00 9.09 -23.80
N THR A 477 17.24 9.93 -22.82
CA THR A 477 16.35 10.17 -21.69
C THR A 477 15.04 10.74 -22.23
N VAL A 478 13.96 10.02 -22.11
CA VAL A 478 12.62 10.48 -22.51
C VAL A 478 11.99 11.11 -21.27
N SER A 479 11.86 12.42 -21.25
CA SER A 479 11.15 13.14 -20.20
C SER A 479 9.65 12.82 -20.30
N ALA A 480 9.03 12.55 -19.16
CA ALA A 480 7.58 12.40 -19.08
C ALA A 480 6.92 13.75 -19.47
N PRO A 481 5.76 13.74 -20.16
CA PRO A 481 5.02 14.97 -20.41
C PRO A 481 4.61 15.61 -19.07
N PRO A 482 4.58 16.95 -18.98
CA PRO A 482 4.16 17.63 -17.75
C PRO A 482 2.70 17.29 -17.43
N SER A 483 2.46 17.01 -16.13
CA SER A 483 1.17 16.67 -15.53
C SER A 483 0.17 17.82 -15.55
#